data_3814c0b080f930fcc17cafa359a8e0eb
#
_entry.id   3814c0b080f930fcc17cafa359a8e0eb
#
_cell.length_a   1.000
_cell.length_b   1.000
_cell.length_c   1.000
_cell.angle_alpha   90.00
_cell.angle_beta   90.00
_cell.angle_gamma   90.00
#
_symmetry.space_group_name_H-M   'P 1'
#
loop_
_entity.id
_entity.type
_entity.pdbx_description
1 polymer ?
#
loop_
_entity_poly.entity_id
_entity_poly.type
_entity_poly.pdbx_seq_one_letter_code
_entity_poly.pdbx_strand_id
1 'polypeptide(L)'
;MTDGVNINDSRHFTFNTNSQPVFNEQLTSILKSNSVIKTLLSYFDKGYVHLTFSLEDMAENVTAYTTWKSFDSYHMVFNSQYATEQGWDIPLDGIDNIGYDRSKIKTTDEALVVTLTHEAIHANHFAIFNDAFLQADKGIYETYNILQEKGYSQEFIDIFIDKKTNEWTSNEQRDINMHEYMKKYDHDVIDAALEEYRNDFK
;
A
#
# COMPACT_ATOMS: atom_id res chain seq x y z
N MET A 1 -18.14 7.00 15.78
CA MET A 1 -18.00 7.48 14.40
C MET A 1 -16.51 7.69 14.21
N THR A 2 -15.87 6.83 13.45
CA THR A 2 -14.47 7.04 13.05
C THR A 2 -14.52 8.13 12.00
N ASP A 3 -14.02 9.33 12.32
CA ASP A 3 -13.79 10.36 11.33
C ASP A 3 -12.88 9.74 10.26
N GLY A 4 -13.42 9.58 9.05
CA GLY A 4 -12.70 8.93 7.96
C GLY A 4 -11.46 9.72 7.58
N VAL A 5 -10.44 9.03 7.09
CA VAL A 5 -9.18 9.61 6.61
C VAL A 5 -9.46 10.78 5.67
N ASN A 6 -8.92 11.96 5.99
CA ASN A 6 -9.05 13.15 5.15
C ASN A 6 -7.92 13.20 4.11
N ILE A 7 -8.10 12.56 2.98
CA ILE A 7 -7.11 12.53 1.89
C ILE A 7 -6.83 13.90 1.25
N ASN A 8 -7.66 14.93 1.53
CA ASN A 8 -7.41 16.29 1.05
C ASN A 8 -6.51 17.09 2.01
N ASP A 9 -6.10 16.52 3.13
CA ASP A 9 -5.17 17.19 4.04
C ASP A 9 -3.74 17.13 3.49
N SER A 10 -3.28 18.24 2.91
CA SER A 10 -1.95 18.35 2.31
C SER A 10 -0.80 18.20 3.33
N ARG A 11 -1.10 18.17 4.63
CA ARG A 11 -0.09 17.86 5.65
C ARG A 11 0.25 16.38 5.67
N HIS A 12 -0.66 15.51 5.20
CA HIS A 12 -0.54 14.06 5.26
C HIS A 12 -0.51 13.41 3.88
N PHE A 13 -1.13 14.04 2.87
CA PHE A 13 -1.24 13.47 1.54
C PHE A 13 -0.80 14.47 0.46
N THR A 14 0.03 14.03 -0.46
CA THR A 14 0.42 14.80 -1.65
C THR A 14 0.18 13.97 -2.91
N PHE A 15 -0.39 14.61 -3.93
CA PHE A 15 -0.66 14.01 -5.22
C PHE A 15 0.19 14.67 -6.31
N ASN A 16 1.23 13.98 -6.75
CA ASN A 16 2.11 14.37 -7.86
C ASN A 16 1.70 13.65 -9.16
N THR A 17 0.39 13.51 -9.35
CA THR A 17 -0.24 12.80 -10.48
C THR A 17 -0.95 13.75 -11.46
N ASN A 18 -0.79 15.06 -11.25
CA ASN A 18 -1.49 16.10 -12.03
C ASN A 18 -1.13 16.14 -13.53
N SER A 19 -0.03 15.50 -13.96
CA SER A 19 0.30 15.31 -15.36
C SER A 19 -0.68 14.42 -16.11
N GLN A 20 -1.47 13.60 -15.38
CA GLN A 20 -2.51 12.72 -15.90
C GLN A 20 -3.83 12.98 -15.15
N PRO A 21 -4.59 14.00 -15.55
CA PRO A 21 -5.73 14.48 -14.77
C PRO A 21 -6.84 13.42 -14.62
N VAL A 22 -7.11 12.59 -15.63
CA VAL A 22 -8.13 11.54 -15.55
C VAL A 22 -7.71 10.45 -14.55
N PHE A 23 -6.46 9.99 -14.61
CA PHE A 23 -5.93 9.07 -13.60
C PHE A 23 -6.00 9.66 -12.18
N ASN A 24 -5.62 10.94 -12.04
CA ASN A 24 -5.69 11.61 -10.74
C ASN A 24 -7.12 11.69 -10.18
N GLU A 25 -8.11 11.93 -11.05
CA GLU A 25 -9.52 11.93 -10.67
C GLU A 25 -9.99 10.52 -10.25
N GLN A 26 -9.66 9.47 -11.01
CA GLN A 26 -9.96 8.09 -10.66
C GLN A 26 -9.34 7.71 -9.31
N LEU A 27 -8.04 7.94 -9.13
CA LEU A 27 -7.30 7.66 -7.89
C LEU A 27 -7.95 8.36 -6.69
N THR A 28 -8.20 9.66 -6.80
CA THR A 28 -8.79 10.43 -5.71
C THR A 28 -10.24 10.04 -5.44
N SER A 29 -11.01 9.65 -6.44
CA SER A 29 -12.38 9.13 -6.29
C SER A 29 -12.40 7.83 -5.49
N ILE A 30 -11.54 6.87 -5.84
CA ILE A 30 -11.41 5.60 -5.12
C ILE A 30 -10.99 5.84 -3.66
N LEU A 31 -9.97 6.68 -3.44
CA LEU A 31 -9.50 7.03 -2.09
C LEU A 31 -10.58 7.70 -1.23
N LYS A 32 -11.50 8.46 -1.84
CA LYS A 32 -12.60 9.13 -1.12
C LYS A 32 -13.74 8.18 -0.78
N SER A 33 -14.09 7.27 -1.66
CA SER A 33 -15.23 6.37 -1.50
C SER A 33 -14.86 5.10 -0.72
N ASN A 34 -13.74 4.45 -1.02
CA ASN A 34 -13.41 3.13 -0.50
C ASN A 34 -12.97 3.15 0.98
N SER A 35 -13.79 2.60 1.86
CA SER A 35 -13.54 2.60 3.30
C SER A 35 -12.44 1.61 3.71
N VAL A 36 -12.26 0.52 2.97
CA VAL A 36 -11.21 -0.46 3.21
C VAL A 36 -9.84 0.20 3.00
N ILE A 37 -9.66 0.87 1.85
CA ILE A 37 -8.40 1.59 1.53
C ILE A 37 -8.17 2.72 2.55
N LYS A 38 -9.20 3.49 2.91
CA LYS A 38 -9.08 4.51 3.95
C LYS A 38 -8.65 3.94 5.30
N THR A 39 -9.14 2.76 5.66
CA THR A 39 -8.74 2.09 6.90
C THR A 39 -7.26 1.71 6.87
N LEU A 40 -6.76 1.16 5.76
CA LEU A 40 -5.34 0.87 5.57
C LEU A 40 -4.47 2.13 5.69
N LEU A 41 -4.94 3.24 5.13
CA LEU A 41 -4.22 4.51 5.12
C LEU A 41 -4.46 5.37 6.38
N SER A 42 -5.25 4.88 7.35
CA SER A 42 -5.59 5.65 8.56
C SER A 42 -4.38 6.02 9.43
N TYR A 43 -3.29 5.29 9.31
CA TYR A 43 -2.04 5.63 9.98
C TYR A 43 -1.49 6.98 9.54
N PHE A 44 -1.63 7.30 8.24
CA PHE A 44 -1.12 8.53 7.64
C PHE A 44 -1.94 9.78 7.99
N ASP A 45 -3.14 9.61 8.53
CA ASP A 45 -3.97 10.72 9.04
C ASP A 45 -3.60 11.15 10.47
N LYS A 46 -2.59 10.50 11.06
CA LYS A 46 -2.16 10.73 12.45
C LYS A 46 -0.72 11.24 12.49
N GLY A 47 -0.54 12.46 12.91
CA GLY A 47 0.78 13.00 13.28
C GLY A 47 1.60 13.57 12.12
N TYR A 48 2.86 13.18 12.02
CA TYR A 48 3.86 13.80 11.13
C TYR A 48 4.21 12.91 9.94
N VAL A 49 3.39 11.88 9.68
CA VAL A 49 3.66 10.94 8.60
C VAL A 49 3.01 11.43 7.33
N HIS A 50 3.74 11.38 6.22
CA HIS A 50 3.31 11.89 4.93
C HIS A 50 3.33 10.78 3.87
N LEU A 51 2.24 10.66 3.12
CA LEU A 51 2.14 9.76 1.98
C LEU A 51 2.02 10.55 0.68
N THR A 52 2.96 10.32 -0.23
CA THR A 52 2.96 10.90 -1.57
C THR A 52 2.53 9.87 -2.59
N PHE A 53 1.58 10.23 -3.44
CA PHE A 53 1.23 9.50 -4.65
C PHE A 53 1.92 10.14 -5.85
N SER A 54 2.62 9.36 -6.67
CA SER A 54 3.33 9.87 -7.83
C SER A 54 3.27 8.92 -9.02
N LEU A 55 3.65 9.44 -10.19
CA LEU A 55 3.83 8.70 -11.42
C LEU A 55 5.29 8.71 -11.80
N GLU A 56 5.84 7.53 -12.10
CA GLU A 56 7.20 7.38 -12.62
C GLU A 56 7.22 6.42 -13.81
N ASP A 57 8.15 6.60 -14.74
CA ASP A 57 8.37 5.65 -15.82
C ASP A 57 9.13 4.44 -15.27
N MET A 58 8.50 3.26 -15.38
CA MET A 58 9.01 2.01 -14.82
C MET A 58 9.04 0.93 -15.91
N ALA A 59 9.68 -0.19 -15.62
CA ALA A 59 9.62 -1.36 -16.48
C ALA A 59 8.17 -1.85 -16.67
N GLU A 60 7.85 -2.38 -17.84
CA GLU A 60 6.47 -2.82 -18.21
C GLU A 60 5.90 -3.88 -17.26
N ASN A 61 6.74 -4.63 -16.55
CA ASN A 61 6.31 -5.63 -15.59
C ASN A 61 6.10 -5.08 -14.17
N VAL A 62 6.28 -3.78 -13.95
CA VAL A 62 6.05 -3.12 -12.66
C VAL A 62 4.84 -2.21 -12.78
N THR A 63 3.80 -2.52 -12.03
CA THR A 63 2.54 -1.75 -12.04
C THR A 63 2.60 -0.55 -11.10
N ALA A 64 3.03 -0.79 -9.90
CA ALA A 64 3.22 0.19 -8.84
C ALA A 64 4.21 -0.36 -7.81
N TYR A 65 4.67 0.50 -6.93
CA TYR A 65 5.39 0.10 -5.73
C TYR A 65 5.21 1.10 -4.60
N THR A 66 5.33 0.61 -3.36
CA THR A 66 5.38 1.45 -2.17
C THR A 66 6.76 1.40 -1.55
N THR A 67 7.29 2.57 -1.20
CA THR A 67 8.57 2.70 -0.51
C THR A 67 8.51 3.76 0.57
N TRP A 68 9.43 3.69 1.52
CA TRP A 68 9.67 4.75 2.49
C TRP A 68 10.98 5.48 2.15
N LYS A 69 10.99 6.80 2.21
CA LYS A 69 12.23 7.60 2.08
C LYS A 69 12.80 7.98 3.43
N SER A 70 11.94 8.11 4.42
CA SER A 70 12.27 8.37 5.82
C SER A 70 11.14 7.84 6.71
N PHE A 71 11.31 7.84 8.03
CA PHE A 71 10.29 7.34 8.97
C PHE A 71 8.98 8.11 8.92
N ASP A 72 8.97 9.30 8.37
CA ASP A 72 7.84 10.20 8.23
C ASP A 72 7.39 10.41 6.78
N SER A 73 8.05 9.77 5.79
CA SER A 73 7.78 9.99 4.37
C SER A 73 7.70 8.68 3.59
N TYR A 74 6.52 8.42 3.06
CA TYR A 74 6.17 7.25 2.25
C TYR A 74 5.78 7.67 0.85
N HIS A 75 6.10 6.83 -0.12
CA HIS A 75 5.77 7.05 -1.51
C HIS A 75 5.09 5.82 -2.08
N MET A 76 3.92 6.04 -2.65
CA MET A 76 3.21 5.10 -3.49
C MET A 76 3.33 5.57 -4.93
N VAL A 77 4.06 4.83 -5.73
CA VAL A 77 4.44 5.20 -7.08
C VAL A 77 3.74 4.28 -8.07
N PHE A 78 3.07 4.88 -9.05
CA PHE A 78 2.38 4.17 -10.12
C PHE A 78 3.17 4.30 -11.42
N ASN A 79 3.15 3.27 -12.24
CA ASN A 79 3.81 3.29 -13.54
C ASN A 79 3.08 4.26 -14.49
N SER A 80 3.79 5.30 -14.93
CA SER A 80 3.23 6.34 -15.79
C SER A 80 2.79 5.81 -17.17
N GLN A 81 3.32 4.67 -17.61
CA GLN A 81 2.93 4.04 -18.87
C GLN A 81 1.46 3.56 -18.86
N TYR A 82 0.93 3.25 -17.66
CA TYR A 82 -0.46 2.81 -17.50
C TYR A 82 -1.41 3.96 -17.12
N ALA A 83 -0.91 5.13 -16.80
CA ALA A 83 -1.70 6.33 -16.53
C ALA A 83 -1.87 7.12 -17.85
N THR A 84 -2.95 6.86 -18.56
CA THR A 84 -3.23 7.44 -19.89
C THR A 84 -4.18 8.66 -19.82
N GLU A 85 -4.43 9.29 -20.96
CA GLU A 85 -5.45 10.34 -21.08
C GLU A 85 -6.88 9.82 -20.82
N GLN A 86 -7.11 8.51 -20.92
CA GLN A 86 -8.37 7.84 -20.63
C GLN A 86 -8.45 7.33 -19.19
N GLY A 87 -7.38 7.47 -18.40
CA GLY A 87 -7.25 6.99 -17.04
C GLY A 87 -6.27 5.84 -16.91
N TRP A 88 -6.49 4.96 -15.94
CA TRP A 88 -5.66 3.80 -15.69
C TRP A 88 -5.95 2.69 -16.72
N ASP A 89 -4.95 2.30 -17.47
CA ASP A 89 -5.07 1.30 -18.54
C ASP A 89 -3.92 0.28 -18.45
N ILE A 90 -4.01 -0.59 -17.45
CA ILE A 90 -3.05 -1.67 -17.28
C ILE A 90 -3.50 -2.90 -18.09
N PRO A 91 -2.60 -3.56 -18.82
CA PRO A 91 -2.85 -4.90 -19.35
C PRO A 91 -3.19 -5.85 -18.19
N LEU A 92 -4.28 -6.63 -18.31
CA LEU A 92 -4.72 -7.51 -17.24
C LEU A 92 -3.68 -8.56 -16.81
N ASP A 93 -2.73 -8.90 -17.69
CA ASP A 93 -1.57 -9.75 -17.38
C ASP A 93 -0.54 -9.06 -16.46
N GLY A 94 -0.49 -7.73 -16.42
CA GLY A 94 0.33 -6.98 -15.48
C GLY A 94 -0.09 -7.17 -14.01
N ILE A 95 -1.35 -7.51 -13.76
CA ILE A 95 -1.90 -7.72 -12.41
C ILE A 95 -1.42 -9.04 -11.79
N ASP A 96 -1.06 -10.03 -12.59
CA ASP A 96 -0.50 -11.28 -12.08
C ASP A 96 0.78 -11.05 -11.26
N ASN A 97 1.50 -9.95 -11.48
CA ASN A 97 2.71 -9.59 -10.75
C ASN A 97 2.45 -9.21 -9.29
N ILE A 98 1.24 -8.76 -8.96
CA ILE A 98 0.85 -8.47 -7.56
C ILE A 98 0.26 -9.70 -6.84
N GLY A 99 0.22 -10.86 -7.52
CA GLY A 99 -0.22 -12.13 -6.94
C GLY A 99 -1.73 -12.23 -6.70
N TYR A 100 -2.54 -11.37 -7.33
CA TYR A 100 -4.00 -11.41 -7.24
C TYR A 100 -4.61 -12.13 -8.46
N ASP A 101 -5.71 -12.86 -8.24
CA ASP A 101 -6.42 -13.59 -9.30
C ASP A 101 -7.11 -12.62 -10.27
N ARG A 102 -6.47 -12.39 -11.43
CA ARG A 102 -6.99 -11.47 -12.46
C ARG A 102 -8.36 -11.85 -13.01
N SER A 103 -8.77 -13.12 -12.90
CA SER A 103 -10.10 -13.56 -13.37
C SER A 103 -11.24 -12.88 -12.59
N LYS A 104 -10.93 -12.35 -11.41
CA LYS A 104 -11.85 -11.57 -10.60
C LYS A 104 -12.00 -10.12 -11.08
N ILE A 105 -11.12 -9.60 -11.93
CA ILE A 105 -11.08 -8.20 -12.39
C ILE A 105 -11.79 -8.09 -13.73
N LYS A 106 -12.69 -7.13 -13.88
CA LYS A 106 -13.54 -6.95 -15.06
C LYS A 106 -13.26 -5.67 -15.84
N THR A 107 -12.71 -4.66 -15.15
CA THR A 107 -12.48 -3.34 -15.73
C THR A 107 -11.11 -2.80 -15.31
N THR A 108 -10.61 -1.80 -16.03
CA THR A 108 -9.35 -1.12 -15.69
C THR A 108 -9.46 -0.34 -14.38
N ASP A 109 -10.64 0.18 -14.05
CA ASP A 109 -10.88 0.82 -12.74
C ASP A 109 -10.80 -0.19 -11.60
N GLU A 110 -11.34 -1.41 -11.78
CA GLU A 110 -11.18 -2.49 -10.81
C GLU A 110 -9.71 -2.89 -10.64
N ALA A 111 -8.95 -2.85 -11.74
CA ALA A 111 -7.50 -3.07 -11.71
C ALA A 111 -6.79 -1.99 -10.87
N LEU A 112 -7.20 -0.73 -10.99
CA LEU A 112 -6.66 0.35 -10.16
C LEU A 112 -7.01 0.15 -8.67
N VAL A 113 -8.25 -0.28 -8.35
CA VAL A 113 -8.64 -0.60 -6.97
C VAL A 113 -7.75 -1.69 -6.39
N VAL A 114 -7.51 -2.77 -7.13
CA VAL A 114 -6.65 -3.88 -6.70
C VAL A 114 -5.22 -3.41 -6.49
N THR A 115 -4.64 -2.69 -7.45
CA THR A 115 -3.28 -2.14 -7.36
C THR A 115 -3.14 -1.21 -6.17
N LEU A 116 -4.07 -0.25 -6.03
CA LEU A 116 -4.05 0.72 -4.94
C LEU A 116 -4.20 0.05 -3.57
N THR A 117 -5.07 -0.97 -3.46
CA THR A 117 -5.23 -1.71 -2.20
C THR A 117 -3.96 -2.48 -1.85
N HIS A 118 -3.34 -3.14 -2.83
CA HIS A 118 -2.08 -3.84 -2.65
C HIS A 118 -0.98 -2.90 -2.12
N GLU A 119 -0.82 -1.73 -2.74
CA GLU A 119 0.16 -0.74 -2.31
C GLU A 119 -0.19 -0.12 -0.94
N ALA A 120 -1.49 0.05 -0.64
CA ALA A 120 -1.92 0.52 0.67
C ALA A 120 -1.62 -0.50 1.79
N ILE A 121 -1.67 -1.80 1.50
CA ILE A 121 -1.25 -2.85 2.44
C ILE A 121 0.25 -2.75 2.70
N HIS A 122 1.09 -2.61 1.67
CA HIS A 122 2.53 -2.36 1.83
C HIS A 122 2.78 -1.14 2.72
N ALA A 123 2.13 -0.01 2.42
CA ALA A 123 2.25 1.22 3.19
C ALA A 123 1.87 1.02 4.66
N ASN A 124 0.77 0.30 4.92
CA ASN A 124 0.31 0.00 6.27
C ASN A 124 1.29 -0.91 7.04
N HIS A 125 1.84 -1.94 6.40
CA HIS A 125 2.83 -2.82 7.01
C HIS A 125 4.12 -2.07 7.37
N PHE A 126 4.61 -1.21 6.47
CA PHE A 126 5.74 -0.34 6.77
C PHE A 126 5.46 0.63 7.93
N ALA A 127 4.25 1.20 7.96
CA ALA A 127 3.85 2.13 9.01
C ALA A 127 3.80 1.46 10.40
N ILE A 128 3.22 0.26 10.48
CA ILE A 128 3.18 -0.55 11.71
C ILE A 128 4.60 -0.85 12.22
N PHE A 129 5.45 -1.31 11.31
CA PHE A 129 6.84 -1.61 11.65
C PHE A 129 7.59 -0.36 12.14
N ASN A 130 7.47 0.75 11.40
CA ASN A 130 8.14 2.00 11.76
C ASN A 130 7.69 2.55 13.11
N ASP A 131 6.41 2.44 13.44
CA ASP A 131 5.90 2.85 14.75
C ASP A 131 6.57 2.06 15.88
N ALA A 132 6.67 0.73 15.73
CA ALA A 132 7.35 -0.11 16.70
C ALA A 132 8.87 0.19 16.77
N PHE A 133 9.51 0.40 15.61
CA PHE A 133 10.94 0.70 15.50
C PHE A 133 11.31 2.04 16.16
N LEU A 134 10.47 3.07 16.01
CA LEU A 134 10.66 4.37 16.66
C LEU A 134 10.44 4.28 18.15
N GLN A 135 9.40 3.54 18.61
CA GLN A 135 9.17 3.29 20.04
C GLN A 135 10.33 2.53 20.70
N ALA A 136 10.99 1.65 19.95
CA ALA A 136 12.15 0.87 20.37
C ALA A 136 13.48 1.63 20.32
N ASP A 137 13.45 2.95 20.09
CA ASP A 137 14.67 3.75 19.85
C ASP A 137 15.62 3.09 18.82
N LYS A 138 15.02 2.48 17.79
CA LYS A 138 15.68 1.80 16.66
C LYS A 138 16.44 0.51 17.02
N GLY A 139 16.16 -0.06 18.19
CA GLY A 139 16.72 -1.36 18.62
C GLY A 139 15.97 -2.54 18.00
N ILE A 140 16.69 -3.55 17.46
CA ILE A 140 16.07 -4.73 16.84
C ILE A 140 15.27 -5.55 17.87
N TYR A 141 15.90 -5.86 18.99
CA TYR A 141 15.29 -6.67 20.03
C TYR A 141 14.05 -6.02 20.65
N GLU A 142 14.12 -4.75 20.92
CA GLU A 142 13.01 -3.95 21.46
C GLU A 142 11.88 -3.83 20.43
N THR A 143 12.19 -3.61 19.14
CA THR A 143 11.21 -3.60 18.05
C THR A 143 10.48 -4.93 17.95
N TYR A 144 11.22 -6.03 18.01
CA TYR A 144 10.66 -7.38 18.01
C TYR A 144 9.67 -7.58 19.17
N ASN A 145 10.07 -7.20 20.40
CA ASN A 145 9.21 -7.33 21.57
C ASN A 145 7.94 -6.47 21.47
N ILE A 146 8.06 -5.23 21.01
CA ILE A 146 6.92 -4.33 20.82
C ILE A 146 5.91 -4.91 19.83
N LEU A 147 6.39 -5.45 18.71
CA LEU A 147 5.51 -6.09 17.71
C LEU A 147 4.81 -7.33 18.29
N GLN A 148 5.53 -8.16 19.05
CA GLN A 148 4.93 -9.31 19.74
C GLN A 148 3.88 -8.90 20.79
N GLU A 149 4.16 -7.90 21.61
CA GLU A 149 3.24 -7.38 22.62
C GLU A 149 1.98 -6.78 22.00
N LYS A 150 2.10 -6.19 20.80
CA LYS A 150 0.96 -5.69 20.01
C LYS A 150 0.17 -6.83 19.32
N GLY A 151 0.62 -8.09 19.43
CA GLY A 151 -0.07 -9.26 18.92
C GLY A 151 0.20 -9.59 17.44
N TYR A 152 1.23 -8.99 16.83
CA TYR A 152 1.62 -9.34 15.47
C TYR A 152 2.23 -10.75 15.40
N SER A 153 1.87 -11.48 14.35
CA SER A 153 2.37 -12.84 14.14
C SER A 153 3.88 -12.88 13.91
N GLN A 154 4.50 -14.02 14.20
CA GLN A 154 5.92 -14.21 13.91
C GLN A 154 6.22 -14.02 12.42
N GLU A 155 5.34 -14.49 11.53
CA GLU A 155 5.48 -14.34 10.09
C GLU A 155 5.47 -12.87 9.66
N PHE A 156 4.64 -12.02 10.29
CA PHE A 156 4.68 -10.58 10.06
C PHE A 156 5.99 -9.96 10.51
N ILE A 157 6.49 -10.35 11.69
CA ILE A 157 7.74 -9.82 12.24
C ILE A 157 8.93 -10.23 11.36
N ASP A 158 8.93 -11.46 10.84
CA ASP A 158 9.99 -12.01 9.98
C ASP A 158 10.09 -11.28 8.61
N ILE A 159 9.08 -10.48 8.24
CA ILE A 159 9.20 -9.56 7.09
C ILE A 159 10.36 -8.58 7.31
N PHE A 160 10.53 -8.08 8.52
CA PHE A 160 11.42 -6.97 8.84
C PHE A 160 12.67 -7.40 9.63
N ILE A 161 12.57 -8.45 10.42
CA ILE A 161 13.61 -8.90 11.35
C ILE A 161 13.91 -10.38 11.09
N ASP A 162 15.15 -10.69 10.69
CA ASP A 162 15.62 -12.07 10.64
C ASP A 162 15.95 -12.56 12.06
N LYS A 163 15.05 -13.38 12.60
CA LYS A 163 15.19 -13.93 13.95
C LYS A 163 16.44 -14.81 14.12
N LYS A 164 16.93 -15.45 13.05
CA LYS A 164 18.08 -16.37 13.13
C LYS A 164 19.39 -15.64 13.30
N THR A 165 19.52 -14.50 12.60
CA THR A 165 20.72 -13.66 12.65
C THR A 165 20.60 -12.52 13.66
N ASN A 166 19.39 -12.21 14.11
CA ASN A 166 19.05 -11.02 14.89
C ASN A 166 19.49 -9.74 14.15
N GLU A 167 19.22 -9.70 12.85
CA GLU A 167 19.53 -8.60 11.96
C GLU A 167 18.27 -8.12 11.24
N TRP A 168 18.35 -6.92 10.65
CA TRP A 168 17.30 -6.44 9.76
C TRP A 168 17.27 -7.29 8.50
N THR A 169 16.08 -7.73 8.11
CA THR A 169 15.88 -8.43 6.83
C THR A 169 16.33 -7.54 5.67
N SER A 170 17.11 -8.08 4.75
CA SER A 170 17.53 -7.34 3.55
C SER A 170 16.32 -6.85 2.74
N ASN A 171 16.49 -5.78 1.97
CA ASN A 171 15.41 -5.22 1.17
C ASN A 171 14.77 -6.26 0.23
N GLU A 172 15.62 -7.05 -0.45
CA GLU A 172 15.17 -8.10 -1.37
C GLU A 172 14.37 -9.20 -0.64
N GLN A 173 14.90 -9.70 0.49
CA GLN A 173 14.22 -10.73 1.26
C GLN A 173 12.95 -10.21 1.91
N ARG A 174 12.94 -8.95 2.35
CA ARG A 174 11.76 -8.29 2.90
C ARG A 174 10.63 -8.19 1.88
N ASP A 175 10.95 -7.82 0.65
CA ASP A 175 9.98 -7.75 -0.44
C ASP A 175 9.35 -9.13 -0.70
N ILE A 176 10.16 -10.18 -0.80
CA ILE A 176 9.69 -11.55 -0.95
C ILE A 176 8.78 -11.96 0.22
N ASN A 177 9.24 -11.78 1.46
CA ASN A 177 8.49 -12.17 2.65
C ASN A 177 7.15 -11.42 2.75
N MET A 178 7.14 -10.13 2.39
CA MET A 178 5.94 -9.31 2.41
C MET A 178 4.91 -9.81 1.41
N HIS A 179 5.29 -10.08 0.18
CA HIS A 179 4.38 -10.63 -0.83
C HIS A 179 3.86 -12.03 -0.47
N GLU A 180 4.68 -12.89 0.13
CA GLU A 180 4.21 -14.19 0.63
C GLU A 180 3.22 -14.04 1.78
N TYR A 181 3.47 -13.10 2.70
CA TYR A 181 2.55 -12.78 3.78
C TYR A 181 1.21 -12.27 3.24
N MET A 182 1.26 -11.30 2.32
CA MET A 182 0.07 -10.72 1.70
C MET A 182 -0.77 -11.76 0.97
N LYS A 183 -0.15 -12.67 0.21
CA LYS A 183 -0.85 -13.79 -0.45
C LYS A 183 -1.59 -14.68 0.54
N LYS A 184 -1.08 -14.83 1.74
CA LYS A 184 -1.66 -15.72 2.75
C LYS A 184 -2.76 -15.06 3.58
N TYR A 185 -2.62 -13.75 3.86
CA TYR A 185 -3.43 -13.08 4.88
C TYR A 185 -4.23 -11.88 4.37
N ASP A 186 -3.81 -11.25 3.27
CA ASP A 186 -4.38 -9.96 2.87
C ASP A 186 -5.24 -10.02 1.60
N HIS A 187 -5.39 -11.20 0.97
CA HIS A 187 -6.27 -11.35 -0.20
C HIS A 187 -7.71 -10.97 0.10
N ASP A 188 -8.22 -11.31 1.29
CA ASP A 188 -9.59 -10.95 1.69
C ASP A 188 -9.78 -9.43 1.80
N VAL A 189 -8.71 -8.69 2.12
CA VAL A 189 -8.73 -7.23 2.17
C VAL A 189 -8.88 -6.64 0.76
N ILE A 190 -8.17 -7.21 -0.22
CA ILE A 190 -8.29 -6.80 -1.63
C ILE A 190 -9.69 -7.13 -2.16
N ASP A 191 -10.20 -8.34 -1.87
CA ASP A 191 -11.55 -8.75 -2.26
C ASP A 191 -12.61 -7.82 -1.66
N ALA A 192 -12.46 -7.43 -0.39
CA ALA A 192 -13.37 -6.50 0.27
C ALA A 192 -13.36 -5.10 -0.36
N ALA A 193 -12.18 -4.56 -0.69
CA ALA A 193 -12.05 -3.27 -1.35
C ALA A 193 -12.69 -3.28 -2.75
N LEU A 194 -12.50 -4.37 -3.49
CA LEU A 194 -13.08 -4.53 -4.82
C LEU A 194 -14.61 -4.69 -4.77
N GLU A 195 -15.13 -5.41 -3.79
CA GLU A 195 -16.57 -5.57 -3.59
C GLU A 195 -17.23 -4.24 -3.21
N GLU A 196 -16.62 -3.47 -2.30
CA GLU A 196 -17.10 -2.13 -1.94
C GLU A 196 -17.14 -1.23 -3.17
N TYR A 197 -16.07 -1.17 -3.95
CA TYR A 197 -16.02 -0.40 -5.19
C TYR A 197 -17.17 -0.76 -6.14
N ARG A 198 -17.43 -2.05 -6.36
CA ARG A 198 -18.51 -2.54 -7.21
C ARG A 198 -19.90 -2.16 -6.73
N ASN A 199 -20.08 -1.99 -5.42
CA ASN A 199 -21.36 -1.60 -4.84
C ASN A 199 -21.59 -0.10 -4.97
N ASP A 200 -20.55 0.71 -4.89
CA ASP A 200 -20.64 2.18 -4.95
C ASP A 200 -20.78 2.71 -6.39
N PHE A 201 -20.29 1.97 -7.38
CA PHE A 201 -20.27 2.37 -8.80
C PHE A 201 -21.19 1.52 -9.70
N LYS A 202 -22.20 0.87 -9.13
CA LYS A 202 -23.35 0.28 -9.87
C LYS A 202 -24.38 1.37 -10.15
#